data_2923bd7999846b119a93b85c96160979
#
_entry.id   2923bd7999846b119a93b85c96160979
#
_cell.length_a   1.000
_cell.length_b   1.000
_cell.length_c   1.000
_cell.angle_alpha   90.00
_cell.angle_beta   90.00
_cell.angle_gamma   90.00
#
_symmetry.space_group_name_H-M   'P 1'
#
loop_
_entity.id
_entity.type
_entity.pdbx_description
1 polymer ?
#
loop_
_entity_poly.entity_id
_entity_poly.type
_entity_poly.pdbx_seq_one_letter_code
_entity_poly.pdbx_strand_id
1 'polypeptide(L)'
;MSQRKENSGKIINISSVGGKIYTPMGAWYHATKHALEGWSDCLRLELKSFGIDVVIVEPGAIKTEFDVAMDYQHETTATGPYGELKKKMIKVMENAYKPGNYSEPQVIADVISKAIRSRNPKTRYAAGKMAKQVLMGRNFLSDKGFDKMIMRMVDGPSSN
;
A
#
# COMPACT_ATOMS: atom_id res chain seq x y z
N MET A 1 -19.33 -35.62 7.78
CA MET A 1 -19.94 -34.42 7.19
C MET A 1 -19.63 -33.24 8.10
N SER A 2 -18.72 -32.35 7.71
CA SER A 2 -18.38 -31.16 8.47
C SER A 2 -19.55 -30.20 8.39
N GLN A 3 -20.23 -29.95 9.51
CA GLN A 3 -21.21 -28.87 9.60
C GLN A 3 -20.51 -27.57 9.24
N ARG A 4 -20.83 -26.97 8.07
CA ARG A 4 -20.53 -25.58 7.82
C ARG A 4 -21.18 -24.78 8.93
N LYS A 5 -20.38 -24.11 9.77
CA LYS A 5 -20.93 -23.11 10.67
C LYS A 5 -21.72 -22.12 9.82
N GLU A 6 -22.98 -21.94 10.10
CA GLU A 6 -23.90 -21.06 9.35
C GLU A 6 -23.47 -19.58 9.33
N ASN A 7 -22.44 -19.22 10.12
CA ASN A 7 -21.86 -17.89 10.23
C ASN A 7 -20.37 -17.92 9.88
N SER A 8 -20.02 -18.18 8.64
CA SER A 8 -18.62 -18.05 8.18
C SER A 8 -18.56 -17.13 6.98
N GLY A 9 -17.70 -16.15 7.03
CA GLY A 9 -17.53 -15.18 5.94
C GLY A 9 -16.10 -14.66 5.86
N LYS A 10 -15.84 -13.84 4.85
CA LYS A 10 -14.57 -13.15 4.70
C LYS A 10 -14.81 -11.70 4.35
N ILE A 11 -14.13 -10.82 5.05
CA ILE A 11 -14.00 -9.40 4.72
C ILE A 11 -12.61 -9.20 4.17
N ILE A 12 -12.51 -8.65 2.96
CA ILE A 12 -11.22 -8.38 2.32
C ILE A 12 -11.10 -6.88 2.11
N ASN A 13 -10.21 -6.26 2.87
CA ASN A 13 -9.94 -4.83 2.81
C ASN A 13 -8.72 -4.57 1.91
N ILE A 14 -8.89 -3.71 0.92
CA ILE A 14 -7.81 -3.32 0.03
C ILE A 14 -7.12 -2.08 0.60
N SER A 15 -6.03 -2.34 1.30
CA SER A 15 -5.14 -1.31 1.83
C SER A 15 -4.12 -0.88 0.79
N SER A 16 -2.87 -0.77 1.16
CA SER A 16 -1.68 -0.47 0.35
C SER A 16 -0.44 -0.74 1.19
N VAL A 17 0.72 -0.90 0.56
CA VAL A 17 1.99 -0.72 1.26
C VAL A 17 2.05 0.64 1.96
N GLY A 18 1.36 1.67 1.42
CA GLY A 18 1.19 2.98 2.01
C GLY A 18 0.47 3.00 3.37
N GLY A 19 -0.15 1.89 3.80
CA GLY A 19 -0.68 1.71 5.14
C GLY A 19 0.37 1.32 6.19
N LYS A 20 1.61 1.11 5.78
CA LYS A 20 2.75 0.76 6.64
C LYS A 20 3.94 1.69 6.47
N ILE A 21 4.01 2.38 5.35
CA ILE A 21 5.07 3.33 5.02
C ILE A 21 4.50 4.73 4.85
N TYR A 22 5.38 5.68 4.62
CA TYR A 22 5.03 7.07 4.36
C TYR A 22 6.01 7.70 3.37
N THR A 23 5.53 8.72 2.66
CA THR A 23 6.31 9.52 1.72
C THR A 23 5.95 10.99 1.85
N PRO A 24 6.84 11.91 1.48
CA PRO A 24 6.49 13.31 1.40
C PRO A 24 5.26 13.54 0.52
N MET A 25 4.48 14.57 0.80
CA MET A 25 3.25 14.96 0.08
C MET A 25 2.11 13.93 0.14
N GLY A 26 2.31 12.77 0.78
CA GLY A 26 1.32 11.70 0.88
C GLY A 26 0.57 11.63 2.22
N ALA A 27 0.65 12.64 3.09
CA ALA A 27 0.18 12.56 4.48
C ALA A 27 -1.27 12.06 4.61
N TRP A 28 -2.21 12.64 3.87
CA TRP A 28 -3.61 12.24 3.92
C TRP A 28 -3.85 10.80 3.42
N TYR A 29 -3.21 10.46 2.32
CA TYR A 29 -3.29 9.10 1.78
C TYR A 29 -2.76 8.07 2.78
N HIS A 30 -1.56 8.30 3.31
CA HIS A 30 -0.97 7.40 4.31
C HIS A 30 -1.81 7.33 5.58
N ALA A 31 -2.34 8.46 6.06
CA ALA A 31 -3.22 8.47 7.22
C ALA A 31 -4.46 7.58 7.02
N THR A 32 -5.13 7.67 5.86
CA THR A 32 -6.31 6.84 5.54
C THR A 32 -5.96 5.35 5.48
N LYS A 33 -4.81 5.00 4.89
CA LYS A 33 -4.40 3.61 4.76
C LYS A 33 -3.90 3.02 6.09
N HIS A 34 -3.19 3.80 6.92
CA HIS A 34 -2.84 3.39 8.29
C HIS A 34 -4.09 3.19 9.16
N ALA A 35 -5.08 4.08 9.05
CA ALA A 35 -6.35 3.92 9.74
C ALA A 35 -7.07 2.62 9.32
N LEU A 36 -7.11 2.32 8.01
CA LEU A 36 -7.71 1.09 7.49
C LEU A 36 -7.00 -0.17 8.02
N GLU A 37 -5.67 -0.15 8.12
CA GLU A 37 -4.88 -1.25 8.68
C GLU A 37 -5.25 -1.51 10.15
N GLY A 38 -5.21 -0.48 10.99
CA GLY A 38 -5.54 -0.59 12.42
C GLY A 38 -7.00 -1.00 12.64
N TRP A 39 -7.93 -0.39 11.90
CA TRP A 39 -9.34 -0.76 11.95
C TRP A 39 -9.58 -2.22 11.56
N SER A 40 -8.92 -2.68 10.49
CA SER A 40 -9.03 -4.08 10.05
C SER A 40 -8.47 -5.07 11.08
N ASP A 41 -7.39 -4.72 11.78
CA ASP A 41 -6.83 -5.55 12.84
C ASP A 41 -7.78 -5.65 14.04
N CYS A 42 -8.42 -4.56 14.47
CA CYS A 42 -9.47 -4.58 15.50
C CYS A 42 -10.64 -5.45 15.06
N LEU A 43 -11.17 -5.20 13.86
CA LEU A 43 -12.30 -5.94 13.30
C LEU A 43 -12.01 -7.45 13.21
N ARG A 44 -10.80 -7.85 12.89
CA ARG A 44 -10.37 -9.25 12.83
C ARG A 44 -10.48 -9.93 14.20
N LEU A 45 -10.14 -9.22 15.27
CA LEU A 45 -10.26 -9.76 16.65
C LEU A 45 -11.71 -9.84 17.09
N GLU A 46 -12.50 -8.81 16.80
CA GLU A 46 -13.91 -8.71 17.13
C GLU A 46 -14.76 -9.79 16.44
N LEU A 47 -14.48 -10.07 15.17
CA LEU A 47 -15.25 -10.99 14.36
C LEU A 47 -14.78 -12.46 14.46
N LYS A 48 -13.70 -12.73 15.18
CA LYS A 48 -13.15 -14.09 15.30
C LYS A 48 -14.14 -15.08 15.89
N SER A 49 -14.91 -14.69 16.90
CA SER A 49 -15.91 -15.53 17.54
C SER A 49 -17.10 -15.87 16.61
N PHE A 50 -17.35 -15.04 15.60
CA PHE A 50 -18.39 -15.26 14.60
C PHE A 50 -17.91 -16.09 13.41
N GLY A 51 -16.66 -16.54 13.39
CA GLY A 51 -16.10 -17.33 12.29
C GLY A 51 -15.86 -16.52 11.00
N ILE A 52 -15.74 -15.21 11.12
CA ILE A 52 -15.47 -14.29 9.99
C ILE A 52 -13.99 -13.96 9.95
N ASP A 53 -13.35 -14.23 8.82
CA ASP A 53 -11.96 -13.86 8.56
C ASP A 53 -11.90 -12.43 8.03
N VAL A 54 -11.01 -11.60 8.58
CA VAL A 54 -10.69 -10.28 8.03
C VAL A 54 -9.28 -10.33 7.45
N VAL A 55 -9.19 -10.06 6.17
CA VAL A 55 -7.96 -10.14 5.37
C VAL A 55 -7.64 -8.75 4.81
N ILE A 56 -6.38 -8.38 4.90
CA ILE A 56 -5.88 -7.13 4.32
C ILE A 56 -5.03 -7.47 3.10
N VAL A 57 -5.30 -6.83 1.99
CA VAL A 57 -4.44 -6.85 0.80
C VAL A 57 -3.64 -5.56 0.78
N GLU A 58 -2.33 -5.68 0.63
CA GLU A 58 -1.37 -4.56 0.63
C GLU A 58 -0.71 -4.45 -0.76
N PRO A 59 -1.37 -3.79 -1.74
CA PRO A 59 -0.78 -3.57 -3.06
C PRO A 59 0.48 -2.70 -3.00
N GLY A 60 1.50 -3.07 -3.79
CA GLY A 60 2.59 -2.19 -4.17
C GLY A 60 2.21 -1.32 -5.37
N ALA A 61 3.17 -1.07 -6.29
CA ALA A 61 2.88 -0.34 -7.52
C ALA A 61 2.06 -1.22 -8.48
N ILE A 62 0.82 -0.79 -8.76
CA ILE A 62 -0.14 -1.45 -9.64
C ILE A 62 -0.58 -0.45 -10.71
N LYS A 63 -0.70 -0.89 -11.95
CA LYS A 63 -1.25 -0.11 -13.05
C LYS A 63 -2.74 0.15 -12.81
N THR A 64 -3.08 1.36 -12.45
CA THR A 64 -4.46 1.81 -12.21
C THR A 64 -4.56 3.29 -12.59
N GLU A 65 -5.75 3.83 -12.63
CA GLU A 65 -5.98 5.28 -12.80
C GLU A 65 -5.73 6.08 -11.50
N PHE A 66 -5.13 5.44 -10.50
CA PHE A 66 -4.86 6.07 -9.20
C PHE A 66 -3.84 7.22 -9.29
N ASP A 67 -2.88 7.13 -10.21
CA ASP A 67 -1.92 8.19 -10.53
C ASP A 67 -2.63 9.45 -11.04
N VAL A 68 -3.67 9.27 -11.87
CA VAL A 68 -4.53 10.36 -12.36
C VAL A 68 -5.36 10.94 -11.21
N ALA A 69 -5.91 10.08 -10.34
CA ALA A 69 -6.73 10.50 -9.20
C ALA A 69 -5.92 11.21 -8.09
N MET A 70 -4.63 10.91 -7.96
CA MET A 70 -3.73 11.55 -6.99
C MET A 70 -3.24 12.93 -7.40
N ASP A 71 -3.71 13.44 -8.52
CA ASP A 71 -3.59 14.82 -9.03
C ASP A 71 -2.36 15.64 -8.58
N TYR A 72 -1.18 15.02 -8.63
CA TYR A 72 0.06 15.77 -8.43
C TYR A 72 0.32 16.79 -9.55
N GLN A 73 -0.41 16.69 -10.68
CA GLN A 73 -0.18 17.48 -11.87
C GLN A 73 -1.03 18.77 -11.93
N HIS A 74 -2.20 18.82 -11.29
CA HIS A 74 -3.14 19.94 -11.44
C HIS A 74 -2.79 21.23 -10.69
N GLU A 75 -1.86 21.21 -9.74
CA GLU A 75 -1.28 22.46 -9.27
C GLU A 75 0.02 22.77 -10.02
N THR A 76 -0.13 23.35 -11.20
CA THR A 76 0.95 23.78 -12.09
C THR A 76 1.85 24.88 -11.49
N THR A 77 1.54 25.40 -10.32
CA THR A 77 2.37 26.37 -9.60
C THR A 77 3.14 25.69 -8.49
N ALA A 78 4.23 24.98 -8.86
CA ALA A 78 5.25 24.55 -7.88
C ALA A 78 6.00 25.77 -7.31
N THR A 79 5.25 26.74 -6.80
CA THR A 79 5.72 27.93 -6.13
C THR A 79 5.58 27.78 -4.62
N GLY A 80 6.40 28.48 -3.85
CA GLY A 80 6.39 28.39 -2.41
C GLY A 80 7.35 27.33 -1.84
N PRO A 81 7.39 27.15 -0.51
CA PRO A 81 8.43 26.38 0.18
C PRO A 81 8.43 24.88 -0.14
N TYR A 82 7.32 24.35 -0.67
CA TYR A 82 7.19 22.95 -1.05
C TYR A 82 7.44 22.69 -2.55
N GLY A 83 7.69 23.73 -3.35
CA GLY A 83 7.77 23.62 -4.81
C GLY A 83 8.80 22.61 -5.30
N GLU A 84 10.00 22.63 -4.76
CA GLU A 84 11.08 21.70 -5.16
C GLU A 84 10.77 20.26 -4.70
N LEU A 85 10.23 20.08 -3.50
CA LEU A 85 9.84 18.77 -3.01
C LEU A 85 8.71 18.16 -3.89
N LYS A 86 7.74 18.98 -4.28
CA LYS A 86 6.66 18.58 -5.17
C LYS A 86 7.20 18.11 -6.53
N LYS A 87 8.11 18.87 -7.16
CA LYS A 87 8.74 18.49 -8.44
C LYS A 87 9.47 17.14 -8.33
N LYS A 88 10.18 16.91 -7.23
CA LYS A 88 10.87 15.64 -6.98
C LYS A 88 9.87 14.49 -6.84
N MET A 89 8.80 14.69 -6.07
CA MET A 89 7.76 13.67 -5.90
C MET A 89 7.04 13.33 -7.20
N ILE A 90 6.75 14.30 -8.06
CA ILE A 90 6.21 14.05 -9.40
C ILE A 90 7.14 13.12 -10.18
N LYS A 91 8.44 13.38 -10.22
CA LYS A 91 9.41 12.49 -10.90
C LYS A 91 9.44 11.08 -10.32
N VAL A 92 9.32 10.94 -8.98
CA VAL A 92 9.24 9.63 -8.33
C VAL A 92 8.00 8.87 -8.79
N MET A 93 6.84 9.55 -8.83
CA MET A 93 5.58 8.95 -9.27
C MET A 93 5.62 8.58 -10.76
N GLU A 94 6.07 9.50 -11.62
CA GLU A 94 6.25 9.20 -13.05
C GLU A 94 7.15 7.98 -13.26
N ASN A 95 8.23 7.86 -12.49
CA ASN A 95 9.11 6.71 -12.57
C ASN A 95 8.44 5.41 -12.08
N ALA A 96 7.63 5.47 -11.04
CA ALA A 96 6.89 4.32 -10.51
C ALA A 96 5.88 3.76 -11.54
N TYR A 97 5.33 4.63 -12.41
CA TYR A 97 4.36 4.26 -13.45
C TYR A 97 4.99 4.03 -14.84
N LYS A 98 6.33 4.00 -14.95
CA LYS A 98 6.97 3.57 -16.19
C LYS A 98 6.76 2.07 -16.45
N PRO A 99 6.67 1.64 -17.71
CA PRO A 99 6.61 0.22 -18.06
C PRO A 99 7.71 -0.58 -17.34
N GLY A 100 7.34 -1.68 -16.69
CA GLY A 100 8.23 -2.51 -15.90
C GLY A 100 8.38 -2.15 -14.42
N ASN A 101 7.91 -0.98 -13.98
CA ASN A 101 7.94 -0.54 -12.58
C ASN A 101 6.63 -0.77 -11.81
N TYR A 102 5.60 -1.25 -12.47
CA TYR A 102 4.32 -1.64 -11.87
C TYR A 102 3.96 -3.09 -12.21
N SER A 103 2.96 -3.61 -11.54
CA SER A 103 2.31 -4.88 -11.87
C SER A 103 0.91 -4.62 -12.45
N GLU A 104 0.42 -5.55 -13.29
CA GLU A 104 -0.95 -5.48 -13.78
C GLU A 104 -1.96 -5.78 -12.65
N PRO A 105 -3.19 -5.24 -12.71
CA PRO A 105 -4.22 -5.42 -11.69
C PRO A 105 -4.56 -6.90 -11.41
N GLN A 106 -4.34 -7.78 -12.39
CA GLN A 106 -4.58 -9.21 -12.26
C GLN A 106 -3.86 -9.82 -11.06
N VAL A 107 -2.66 -9.35 -10.72
CA VAL A 107 -1.90 -9.81 -9.54
C VAL A 107 -2.70 -9.63 -8.24
N ILE A 108 -3.46 -8.55 -8.13
CA ILE A 108 -4.31 -8.29 -6.95
C ILE A 108 -5.57 -9.16 -6.98
N ALA A 109 -6.20 -9.31 -8.15
CA ALA A 109 -7.35 -10.21 -8.32
C ALA A 109 -7.00 -11.67 -7.95
N ASP A 110 -5.82 -12.15 -8.33
CA ASP A 110 -5.33 -13.49 -8.00
C ASP A 110 -5.13 -13.66 -6.49
N VAL A 111 -4.59 -12.66 -5.82
CA VAL A 111 -4.38 -12.68 -4.36
C VAL A 111 -5.72 -12.67 -3.62
N ILE A 112 -6.67 -11.86 -4.06
CA ILE A 112 -8.04 -11.83 -3.51
C ILE A 112 -8.68 -13.20 -3.69
N SER A 113 -8.63 -13.78 -4.89
CA SER A 113 -9.15 -15.11 -5.19
C SER A 113 -8.52 -16.20 -4.32
N LYS A 114 -7.20 -16.11 -4.08
CA LYS A 114 -6.49 -17.01 -3.17
C LYS A 114 -6.99 -16.88 -1.73
N ALA A 115 -7.18 -15.66 -1.24
CA ALA A 115 -7.71 -15.42 0.11
C ALA A 115 -9.13 -15.97 0.26
N ILE A 116 -10.00 -15.76 -0.76
CA ILE A 116 -11.38 -16.26 -0.76
C ILE A 116 -11.41 -17.79 -0.69
N ARG A 117 -10.59 -18.48 -1.48
CA ARG A 117 -10.58 -19.95 -1.57
C ARG A 117 -9.90 -20.64 -0.38
N SER A 118 -9.07 -19.92 0.36
CA SER A 118 -8.35 -20.50 1.50
C SER A 118 -9.29 -20.80 2.66
N ARG A 119 -9.17 -21.97 3.26
CA ARG A 119 -9.88 -22.30 4.51
C ARG A 119 -9.31 -21.59 5.73
N ASN A 120 -8.04 -21.22 5.68
CA ASN A 120 -7.34 -20.46 6.71
C ASN A 120 -6.47 -19.40 6.01
N PRO A 121 -7.06 -18.25 5.62
CA PRO A 121 -6.34 -17.21 4.91
C PRO A 121 -5.31 -16.54 5.83
N LYS A 122 -4.22 -16.05 5.22
CA LYS A 122 -3.31 -15.16 5.93
C LYS A 122 -4.06 -13.86 6.27
N THR A 123 -3.64 -13.22 7.34
CA THR A 123 -4.20 -11.91 7.73
C THR A 123 -3.82 -10.80 6.75
N ARG A 124 -2.67 -10.93 6.08
CA ARG A 124 -2.15 -9.96 5.11
C ARG A 124 -1.58 -10.64 3.87
N TYR A 125 -1.79 -9.98 2.73
CA TYR A 125 -1.24 -10.36 1.44
C TYR A 125 -0.61 -9.15 0.76
N ALA A 126 0.71 -9.04 0.84
CA ALA A 126 1.46 -8.06 0.07
C ALA A 126 1.67 -8.58 -1.36
N ALA A 127 1.27 -7.81 -2.38
CA ALA A 127 1.34 -8.18 -3.78
C ALA A 127 1.62 -6.99 -4.70
N GLY A 128 2.15 -7.28 -5.88
CA GLY A 128 2.56 -6.28 -6.84
C GLY A 128 3.99 -5.82 -6.66
N LYS A 129 4.43 -4.98 -7.60
CA LYS A 129 5.82 -4.52 -7.71
C LYS A 129 6.27 -3.83 -6.42
N MET A 130 7.45 -4.19 -5.93
CA MET A 130 8.11 -3.64 -4.73
C MET A 130 7.37 -3.85 -3.39
N ALA A 131 6.16 -4.42 -3.37
CA ALA A 131 5.36 -4.54 -2.15
C ALA A 131 6.14 -5.17 -0.98
N LYS A 132 6.69 -6.36 -1.20
CA LYS A 132 7.41 -7.10 -0.15
C LYS A 132 8.71 -6.41 0.27
N GLN A 133 9.46 -5.87 -0.69
CA GLN A 133 10.75 -5.20 -0.44
C GLN A 133 10.57 -3.96 0.43
N VAL A 134 9.57 -3.14 0.11
CA VAL A 134 9.28 -1.92 0.84
C VAL A 134 8.82 -2.22 2.27
N LEU A 135 7.91 -3.18 2.46
CA LEU A 135 7.46 -3.61 3.78
C LEU A 135 8.61 -4.23 4.60
N MET A 136 9.47 -5.02 3.98
CA MET A 136 10.66 -5.57 4.62
C MET A 136 11.59 -4.45 5.07
N GLY A 137 11.89 -3.49 4.20
CA GLY A 137 12.69 -2.32 4.57
C GLY A 137 12.13 -1.56 5.77
N ARG A 138 10.80 -1.33 5.79
CA ARG A 138 10.14 -0.65 6.91
C ARG A 138 10.25 -1.43 8.23
N ASN A 139 10.20 -2.76 8.18
CA ASN A 139 10.27 -3.61 9.38
C ASN A 139 11.67 -3.66 10.00
N PHE A 140 12.72 -3.50 9.20
CA PHE A 140 14.11 -3.60 9.67
C PHE A 140 14.77 -2.24 9.98
N LEU A 141 14.25 -1.15 9.44
CA LEU A 141 14.81 0.18 9.63
C LEU A 141 14.10 0.90 10.78
N SER A 142 14.89 1.62 11.58
CA SER A 142 14.34 2.64 12.48
C SER A 142 13.68 3.76 11.67
N ASP A 143 12.85 4.60 12.31
CA ASP A 143 12.20 5.73 11.62
C ASP A 143 13.21 6.63 10.92
N LYS A 144 14.29 7.01 11.60
CA LYS A 144 15.38 7.81 11.00
C LYS A 144 16.08 7.11 9.83
N GLY A 145 16.22 5.79 9.90
CA GLY A 145 16.78 4.98 8.82
C GLY A 145 15.85 4.93 7.60
N PHE A 146 14.57 4.77 7.87
CA PHE A 146 13.54 4.76 6.83
C PHE A 146 13.39 6.14 6.18
N ASP A 147 13.39 7.23 6.98
CA ASP A 147 13.40 8.61 6.46
C ASP A 147 14.55 8.84 5.47
N LYS A 148 15.76 8.42 5.85
CA LYS A 148 16.93 8.54 4.96
C LYS A 148 16.75 7.72 3.66
N MET A 149 16.15 6.54 3.75
CA MET A 149 15.89 5.70 2.57
C MET A 149 14.87 6.38 1.64
N ILE A 150 13.77 6.89 2.19
CA ILE A 150 12.74 7.60 1.43
C ILE A 150 13.31 8.87 0.79
N MET A 151 14.03 9.68 1.56
CA MET A 151 14.60 10.92 1.02
C MET A 151 15.66 10.69 -0.05
N ARG A 152 16.47 9.64 0.05
CA ARG A 152 17.37 9.24 -1.05
C ARG A 152 16.62 8.86 -2.33
N MET A 153 15.47 8.18 -2.19
CA MET A 153 14.62 7.87 -3.35
C MET A 153 14.03 9.16 -3.97
N VAL A 154 13.63 10.12 -3.14
CA VAL A 154 13.07 11.41 -3.57
C VAL A 154 14.13 12.31 -4.20
N ASP A 155 15.31 12.36 -3.62
CA ASP A 155 16.41 13.20 -4.13
C ASP A 155 17.05 12.64 -5.40
N GLY A 156 16.86 11.34 -5.66
CA GLY A 156 17.52 10.65 -6.77
C GLY A 156 19.01 10.37 -6.50
N PRO A 157 19.71 9.71 -7.43
CA PRO A 157 21.15 9.53 -7.30
C PRO A 157 21.84 10.91 -7.27
N SER A 158 22.68 11.11 -6.25
CA SER A 158 23.50 12.32 -6.14
C SER A 158 24.31 12.47 -7.42
N SER A 159 24.08 13.55 -8.15
CA SER A 159 24.96 13.94 -9.24
C SER A 159 26.31 14.35 -8.60
N ASN A 160 27.26 13.42 -8.62
CA ASN A 160 28.66 13.77 -8.40
C ASN A 160 29.23 14.41 -9.66
#